data_ff8809405aba4d998af6dd8e2854152e
#
_entry.id   ff8809405aba4d998af6dd8e2854152e
#
_cell.length_a   1.000
_cell.length_b   1.000
_cell.length_c   1.000
_cell.angle_alpha   90.00
_cell.angle_beta   90.00
_cell.angle_gamma   90.00
#
_symmetry.space_group_name_H-M   'P 1'
#
loop_
_entity.id
_entity.type
_entity.pdbx_description
1 polymer ?
#
loop_
_entity_poly.entity_id
_entity_poly.type
_entity_poly.pdbx_seq_one_letter_code
_entity_poly.pdbx_strand_id
1 'polypeptide(L)'
;MKLTVKLIAGAAMLVAAGASFAQAGETVKMIRIDPLTGLLGPVGVSQIKGYQFFAEKFSGKGNPAGVKFEVTPIDNKLSPAESLNALKAAIDQGARYIIQGNGSSVALALADAVEKHNARNPGKEVLYLNDSAVDPDLTNSKCSYWHFRFDADTSMKMEAMASFIAKQPDIKKVYFLNQNYSHGHQVVKFGKEALTRKRPDIQFVGEDLHPLAQTRDFAPYIAKIKASGADTVITGNWGSDLSLLIKAANENGYTGKFFTYYAGVTGTPTALGNNGAGRVYQIAYNHYNMGGQMDAWMKEFNQKYNDDFYTGSTIRIFEFLGAAMAKAKSTDPVKVAAAMEGLTVKSFNGEVQMRKNDHQLQQPLYMSVWQKADAKYPYSPEKTGMTLAPVAEYPNYVSSTPTSCQMKRPG
;
A
#
# COMPACT_ATOMS: atom_id res chain seq x y z
N MET A 1 -54.86 58.12 -36.43
CA MET A 1 -53.58 57.48 -36.82
C MET A 1 -52.97 56.94 -35.50
N LYS A 2 -53.17 55.65 -35.19
CA LYS A 2 -52.71 55.04 -33.97
C LYS A 2 -51.43 54.20 -34.29
N LEU A 3 -50.29 54.58 -33.74
CA LEU A 3 -49.02 53.83 -33.82
C LEU A 3 -49.02 52.75 -32.75
N THR A 4 -48.93 51.51 -33.18
CA THR A 4 -48.74 50.35 -32.27
C THR A 4 -47.26 50.02 -32.22
N VAL A 5 -46.67 50.19 -31.02
CA VAL A 5 -45.28 49.76 -30.73
C VAL A 5 -45.30 48.28 -30.25
N LYS A 6 -44.64 47.42 -31.02
CA LYS A 6 -44.44 46.02 -30.60
C LYS A 6 -43.17 45.95 -29.74
N LEU A 7 -43.31 45.60 -28.47
CA LEU A 7 -42.20 45.21 -27.60
C LEU A 7 -41.79 43.77 -27.97
N ILE A 8 -40.54 43.58 -28.33
CA ILE A 8 -39.90 42.25 -28.46
C ILE A 8 -39.21 41.97 -27.11
N ALA A 9 -39.78 41.04 -26.37
CA ALA A 9 -39.14 40.52 -25.14
C ALA A 9 -38.10 39.46 -25.52
N GLY A 10 -36.82 39.81 -25.44
CA GLY A 10 -35.72 38.86 -25.58
C GLY A 10 -35.52 38.06 -24.27
N ALA A 11 -35.83 36.77 -24.30
CA ALA A 11 -35.53 35.88 -23.20
C ALA A 11 -34.01 35.52 -23.21
N ALA A 12 -33.25 36.13 -22.35
CA ALA A 12 -31.87 35.71 -22.07
C ALA A 12 -31.91 34.41 -21.28
N MET A 13 -31.59 33.26 -21.90
CA MET A 13 -31.28 32.02 -21.19
C MET A 13 -29.93 32.17 -20.48
N LEU A 14 -29.96 32.39 -19.18
CA LEU A 14 -28.82 32.20 -18.28
C LEU A 14 -28.54 30.68 -18.20
N VAL A 15 -27.52 30.20 -18.90
CA VAL A 15 -26.92 28.90 -18.65
C VAL A 15 -26.16 29.04 -17.34
N ALA A 16 -26.79 28.70 -16.24
CA ALA A 16 -26.11 28.50 -14.96
C ALA A 16 -25.21 27.26 -15.09
N ALA A 17 -23.93 27.48 -15.36
CA ALA A 17 -22.92 26.46 -15.15
C ALA A 17 -22.93 26.12 -13.66
N GLY A 18 -23.62 25.06 -13.30
CA GLY A 18 -23.71 24.55 -11.94
C GLY A 18 -22.31 24.14 -11.49
N ALA A 19 -21.67 24.96 -10.68
CA ALA A 19 -20.51 24.55 -9.91
C ALA A 19 -21.00 23.46 -8.95
N SER A 20 -20.75 22.18 -9.26
CA SER A 20 -21.02 21.07 -8.36
C SER A 20 -20.07 21.22 -7.15
N PHE A 21 -20.57 21.85 -6.10
CA PHE A 21 -19.92 21.76 -4.78
C PHE A 21 -20.11 20.34 -4.28
N ALA A 22 -19.07 19.73 -3.67
CA ALA A 22 -19.27 18.51 -2.90
C ALA A 22 -20.36 18.77 -1.88
N GLN A 23 -21.52 18.11 -2.05
CA GLN A 23 -22.66 18.32 -1.17
C GLN A 23 -22.42 17.48 0.08
N ALA A 24 -22.42 18.12 1.25
CA ALA A 24 -22.31 17.38 2.51
C ALA A 24 -23.33 16.23 2.54
N GLY A 25 -22.85 15.01 2.79
CA GLY A 25 -23.65 13.79 2.75
C GLY A 25 -23.65 13.04 1.41
N GLU A 26 -22.99 13.55 0.34
CA GLU A 26 -22.78 12.80 -0.90
C GLU A 26 -22.01 11.51 -0.61
N THR A 27 -22.40 10.41 -1.25
CA THR A 27 -21.74 9.11 -1.11
C THR A 27 -20.72 8.89 -2.22
N VAL A 28 -19.46 8.76 -1.84
CA VAL A 28 -18.34 8.41 -2.73
C VAL A 28 -18.22 6.89 -2.76
N LYS A 29 -18.63 6.28 -3.88
CA LYS A 29 -18.49 4.84 -4.11
C LYS A 29 -17.09 4.50 -4.55
N MET A 30 -16.44 3.58 -3.84
CA MET A 30 -15.09 3.10 -4.08
C MET A 30 -15.14 1.58 -4.29
N ILE A 31 -14.48 1.09 -5.30
CA ILE A 31 -14.37 -0.35 -5.54
C ILE A 31 -12.95 -0.81 -5.21
N ARG A 32 -12.83 -1.80 -4.31
CA ARG A 32 -11.57 -2.46 -4.01
C ARG A 32 -11.42 -3.75 -4.80
N ILE A 33 -10.40 -3.81 -5.65
CA ILE A 33 -10.08 -4.95 -6.52
C ILE A 33 -8.86 -5.68 -5.94
N ASP A 34 -9.08 -6.77 -5.20
CA ASP A 34 -8.00 -7.52 -4.55
C ASP A 34 -8.33 -9.02 -4.41
N PRO A 35 -7.35 -9.90 -4.14
CA PRO A 35 -7.62 -11.31 -3.96
C PRO A 35 -8.43 -11.54 -2.68
N LEU A 36 -9.59 -12.17 -2.81
CA LEU A 36 -10.46 -12.58 -1.69
C LEU A 36 -10.50 -14.10 -1.55
N THR A 37 -9.95 -14.82 -2.51
CA THR A 37 -9.89 -16.28 -2.56
C THR A 37 -8.46 -16.78 -2.80
N GLY A 38 -8.22 -18.08 -2.67
CA GLY A 38 -6.90 -18.71 -2.83
C GLY A 38 -5.98 -18.50 -1.63
N LEU A 39 -4.69 -18.81 -1.79
CA LEU A 39 -3.69 -18.76 -0.71
C LEU A 39 -3.49 -17.36 -0.10
N LEU A 40 -3.70 -16.31 -0.88
CA LEU A 40 -3.56 -14.92 -0.42
C LEU A 40 -4.92 -14.26 -0.12
N GLY A 41 -6.02 -14.98 -0.25
CA GLY A 41 -7.37 -14.53 0.10
C GLY A 41 -7.50 -13.97 1.53
N PRO A 42 -6.94 -14.63 2.57
CA PRO A 42 -7.00 -14.12 3.93
C PRO A 42 -6.46 -12.69 4.10
N VAL A 43 -5.42 -12.31 3.34
CA VAL A 43 -4.87 -10.94 3.35
C VAL A 43 -5.89 -9.94 2.81
N GLY A 44 -6.49 -10.21 1.65
CA GLY A 44 -7.50 -9.33 1.06
C GLY A 44 -8.76 -9.22 1.93
N VAL A 45 -9.22 -10.33 2.51
CA VAL A 45 -10.38 -10.35 3.42
C VAL A 45 -10.12 -9.50 4.68
N SER A 46 -8.95 -9.61 5.30
CA SER A 46 -8.57 -8.76 6.44
C SER A 46 -8.52 -7.29 6.05
N GLN A 47 -7.95 -6.97 4.90
CA GLN A 47 -7.88 -5.59 4.40
C GLN A 47 -9.26 -5.00 4.12
N ILE A 48 -10.21 -5.78 3.56
CA ILE A 48 -11.59 -5.29 3.34
C ILE A 48 -12.26 -4.89 4.64
N LYS A 49 -12.10 -5.65 5.72
CA LYS A 49 -12.59 -5.25 7.05
C LYS A 49 -12.01 -3.89 7.47
N GLY A 50 -10.71 -3.66 7.23
CA GLY A 50 -10.04 -2.38 7.48
C GLY A 50 -10.67 -1.24 6.67
N TYR A 51 -10.91 -1.45 5.37
CA TYR A 51 -11.55 -0.44 4.52
C TYR A 51 -12.98 -0.12 4.96
N GLN A 52 -13.77 -1.12 5.29
CA GLN A 52 -15.15 -0.91 5.79
C GLN A 52 -15.15 -0.15 7.11
N PHE A 53 -14.26 -0.53 8.04
CA PHE A 53 -14.11 0.14 9.32
C PHE A 53 -13.71 1.61 9.17
N PHE A 54 -12.71 1.91 8.36
CA PHE A 54 -12.27 3.29 8.17
C PHE A 54 -13.20 4.10 7.27
N ALA A 55 -13.92 3.50 6.32
CA ALA A 55 -14.99 4.16 5.59
C ALA A 55 -16.08 4.70 6.56
N GLU A 56 -16.45 3.93 7.57
CA GLU A 56 -17.38 4.40 8.63
C GLU A 56 -16.76 5.55 9.44
N LYS A 57 -15.49 5.42 9.88
CA LYS A 57 -14.79 6.43 10.71
C LYS A 57 -14.59 7.76 10.00
N PHE A 58 -14.27 7.70 8.72
CA PHE A 58 -13.98 8.88 7.90
C PHE A 58 -15.20 9.40 7.12
N SER A 59 -16.41 8.88 7.33
CA SER A 59 -17.63 9.40 6.70
C SER A 59 -18.23 10.59 7.46
N GLY A 60 -18.90 11.47 6.73
CA GLY A 60 -19.59 12.64 7.28
C GLY A 60 -18.64 13.56 8.05
N LYS A 61 -18.87 13.74 9.36
CA LYS A 61 -18.01 14.59 10.22
C LYS A 61 -16.58 14.05 10.38
N GLY A 62 -16.31 12.81 9.97
CA GLY A 62 -14.98 12.19 10.01
C GLY A 62 -14.01 12.72 8.95
N ASN A 63 -14.48 13.52 7.99
CA ASN A 63 -13.64 14.14 6.97
C ASN A 63 -14.05 15.59 6.69
N PRO A 64 -13.13 16.46 6.24
CA PRO A 64 -13.40 17.88 6.03
C PRO A 64 -14.33 18.20 4.86
N ALA A 65 -14.54 17.25 3.92
CA ALA A 65 -15.49 17.40 2.81
C ALA A 65 -16.94 17.05 3.20
N GLY A 66 -17.13 16.37 4.35
CA GLY A 66 -18.45 15.93 4.80
C GLY A 66 -19.08 14.80 3.97
N VAL A 67 -18.32 14.17 3.06
CA VAL A 67 -18.80 13.06 2.21
C VAL A 67 -18.90 11.76 2.99
N LYS A 68 -19.68 10.81 2.47
CA LYS A 68 -19.72 9.42 2.96
C LYS A 68 -18.89 8.55 2.04
N PHE A 69 -18.13 7.61 2.61
CA PHE A 69 -17.38 6.62 1.84
C PHE A 69 -18.06 5.26 1.91
N GLU A 70 -18.21 4.64 0.76
CA GLU A 70 -18.71 3.27 0.64
C GLU A 70 -17.71 2.44 -0.15
N VAL A 71 -17.24 1.33 0.43
CA VAL A 71 -16.23 0.46 -0.20
C VAL A 71 -16.81 -0.92 -0.46
N THR A 72 -16.86 -1.30 -1.73
CA THR A 72 -17.33 -2.62 -2.20
C THR A 72 -16.17 -3.42 -2.76
N PRO A 73 -15.94 -4.68 -2.35
CA PRO A 73 -14.88 -5.52 -2.87
C PRO A 73 -15.27 -6.25 -4.15
N ILE A 74 -14.26 -6.50 -5.03
CA ILE A 74 -14.34 -7.45 -6.14
C ILE A 74 -13.11 -8.36 -6.07
N ASP A 75 -13.33 -9.68 -6.09
CA ASP A 75 -12.24 -10.67 -6.11
C ASP A 75 -11.56 -10.71 -7.48
N ASN A 76 -10.28 -10.43 -7.51
CA ASN A 76 -9.45 -10.51 -8.72
C ASN A 76 -8.62 -11.81 -8.81
N LYS A 77 -8.72 -12.70 -7.82
CA LYS A 77 -7.96 -13.95 -7.74
C LYS A 77 -6.45 -13.76 -7.93
N LEU A 78 -5.93 -12.57 -7.61
CA LEU A 78 -4.54 -12.15 -7.83
C LEU A 78 -4.09 -12.20 -9.32
N SER A 79 -5.03 -12.17 -10.26
CA SER A 79 -4.80 -12.24 -11.69
C SER A 79 -4.89 -10.87 -12.34
N PRO A 80 -3.88 -10.42 -13.14
CA PRO A 80 -4.00 -9.21 -13.93
C PRO A 80 -5.21 -9.21 -14.87
N ALA A 81 -5.52 -10.34 -15.53
CA ALA A 81 -6.66 -10.45 -16.43
C ALA A 81 -8.00 -10.30 -15.70
N GLU A 82 -8.18 -11.00 -14.56
CA GLU A 82 -9.39 -10.87 -13.75
C GLU A 82 -9.52 -9.44 -13.16
N SER A 83 -8.39 -8.79 -12.87
CA SER A 83 -8.39 -7.40 -12.40
C SER A 83 -8.87 -6.41 -13.45
N LEU A 84 -8.54 -6.63 -14.73
CA LEU A 84 -9.06 -5.82 -15.84
C LEU A 84 -10.57 -6.02 -16.04
N ASN A 85 -11.06 -7.26 -15.90
CA ASN A 85 -12.50 -7.57 -15.90
C ASN A 85 -13.21 -6.88 -14.74
N ALA A 86 -12.62 -6.94 -13.53
CA ALA A 86 -13.14 -6.28 -12.34
C ALA A 86 -13.16 -4.75 -12.49
N LEU A 87 -12.12 -4.15 -13.07
CA LEU A 87 -12.06 -2.71 -13.37
C LEU A 87 -13.20 -2.31 -14.31
N LYS A 88 -13.40 -3.06 -15.41
CA LYS A 88 -14.51 -2.79 -16.33
C LYS A 88 -15.85 -2.85 -15.61
N ALA A 89 -16.09 -3.91 -14.84
CA ALA A 89 -17.34 -4.07 -14.08
C ALA A 89 -17.54 -2.93 -13.07
N ALA A 90 -16.48 -2.47 -12.39
CA ALA A 90 -16.52 -1.34 -11.48
C ALA A 90 -16.92 -0.04 -12.19
N ILE A 91 -16.33 0.25 -13.35
CA ILE A 91 -16.65 1.43 -14.16
C ILE A 91 -18.08 1.38 -14.67
N ASP A 92 -18.54 0.21 -15.15
CA ASP A 92 -19.92 0.02 -15.62
C ASP A 92 -20.95 0.23 -14.49
N GLN A 93 -20.56 -0.02 -13.21
CA GLN A 93 -21.36 0.30 -12.01
C GLN A 93 -21.25 1.77 -11.56
N GLY A 94 -20.53 2.61 -12.30
CA GLY A 94 -20.36 4.03 -12.02
C GLY A 94 -19.30 4.36 -10.97
N ALA A 95 -18.42 3.43 -10.62
CA ALA A 95 -17.32 3.72 -9.71
C ALA A 95 -16.29 4.65 -10.39
N ARG A 96 -15.87 5.68 -9.66
CA ARG A 96 -14.87 6.66 -10.10
C ARG A 96 -13.57 6.57 -9.26
N TYR A 97 -13.57 5.78 -8.20
CA TYR A 97 -12.44 5.56 -7.29
C TYR A 97 -12.18 4.06 -7.15
N ILE A 98 -11.03 3.63 -7.65
CA ILE A 98 -10.59 2.24 -7.61
C ILE A 98 -9.46 2.10 -6.60
N ILE A 99 -9.54 1.13 -5.72
CA ILE A 99 -8.51 0.78 -4.74
C ILE A 99 -7.94 -0.58 -5.12
N GLN A 100 -6.63 -0.71 -5.10
CA GLN A 100 -5.96 -2.00 -5.23
C GLN A 100 -4.54 -1.89 -4.65
N GLY A 101 -4.02 -2.96 -4.07
CA GLY A 101 -2.69 -2.96 -3.51
C GLY A 101 -1.99 -4.32 -3.55
N ASN A 102 -2.71 -5.41 -3.56
CA ASN A 102 -2.10 -6.73 -3.54
C ASN A 102 -1.64 -7.16 -4.96
N GLY A 103 -0.31 -7.26 -5.12
CA GLY A 103 0.31 -7.71 -6.36
C GLY A 103 0.70 -6.57 -7.32
N SER A 104 1.99 -6.27 -7.40
CA SER A 104 2.51 -5.18 -8.26
C SER A 104 2.27 -5.41 -9.75
N SER A 105 2.26 -6.66 -10.23
CA SER A 105 1.91 -6.95 -11.63
C SER A 105 0.45 -6.61 -11.95
N VAL A 106 -0.46 -6.82 -10.98
CA VAL A 106 -1.87 -6.38 -11.06
C VAL A 106 -1.92 -4.85 -11.12
N ALA A 107 -1.20 -4.18 -10.23
CA ALA A 107 -1.16 -2.73 -10.16
C ALA A 107 -0.68 -2.07 -11.46
N LEU A 108 0.38 -2.63 -12.09
CA LEU A 108 0.88 -2.17 -13.40
C LEU A 108 -0.18 -2.30 -14.48
N ALA A 109 -0.91 -3.42 -14.52
CA ALA A 109 -1.99 -3.63 -15.50
C ALA A 109 -3.16 -2.66 -15.27
N LEU A 110 -3.56 -2.43 -14.01
CA LEU A 110 -4.64 -1.50 -13.67
C LEU A 110 -4.24 -0.04 -13.97
N ALA A 111 -3.02 0.39 -13.66
CA ALA A 111 -2.55 1.74 -13.94
C ALA A 111 -2.59 2.05 -15.44
N ASP A 112 -2.11 1.13 -16.29
CA ASP A 112 -2.19 1.24 -17.75
C ASP A 112 -3.64 1.27 -18.26
N ALA A 113 -4.50 0.42 -17.70
CA ALA A 113 -5.91 0.35 -18.10
C ALA A 113 -6.69 1.60 -17.72
N VAL A 114 -6.46 2.17 -16.53
CA VAL A 114 -7.06 3.42 -16.07
C VAL A 114 -6.59 4.59 -16.94
N GLU A 115 -5.29 4.69 -17.26
CA GLU A 115 -4.74 5.71 -18.17
C GLU A 115 -5.45 5.66 -19.53
N LYS A 116 -5.56 4.46 -20.13
CA LYS A 116 -6.24 4.26 -21.41
C LYS A 116 -7.74 4.56 -21.36
N HIS A 117 -8.41 4.20 -20.23
CA HIS A 117 -9.82 4.51 -20.05
C HIS A 117 -10.04 6.01 -20.00
N ASN A 118 -9.28 6.72 -19.18
CA ASN A 118 -9.44 8.15 -18.98
C ASN A 118 -9.14 8.95 -20.25
N ALA A 119 -8.12 8.55 -21.02
CA ALA A 119 -7.81 9.16 -22.31
C ALA A 119 -8.95 9.04 -23.35
N ARG A 120 -9.76 7.98 -23.27
CA ARG A 120 -10.85 7.70 -24.23
C ARG A 120 -12.23 8.17 -23.75
N ASN A 121 -12.39 8.49 -22.49
CA ASN A 121 -13.67 8.79 -21.86
C ASN A 121 -13.62 10.08 -21.03
N PRO A 122 -13.35 11.26 -21.65
CA PRO A 122 -13.33 12.51 -20.90
C PRO A 122 -14.70 12.76 -20.24
N GLY A 123 -14.67 13.23 -19.00
CA GLY A 123 -15.85 13.37 -18.14
C GLY A 123 -16.27 12.10 -17.38
N LYS A 124 -15.59 10.97 -17.63
CA LYS A 124 -15.80 9.69 -16.92
C LYS A 124 -14.50 9.15 -16.35
N GLU A 125 -13.58 10.02 -15.98
CA GLU A 125 -12.26 9.65 -15.47
C GLU A 125 -12.38 8.90 -14.13
N VAL A 126 -11.43 8.02 -13.91
CA VAL A 126 -11.32 7.16 -12.74
C VAL A 126 -9.98 7.42 -12.06
N LEU A 127 -9.94 7.47 -10.72
CA LEU A 127 -8.70 7.48 -9.94
C LEU A 127 -8.36 6.08 -9.45
N TYR A 128 -7.09 5.72 -9.56
CA TYR A 128 -6.54 4.51 -8.98
C TYR A 128 -5.71 4.84 -7.73
N LEU A 129 -6.14 4.33 -6.58
CA LEU A 129 -5.56 4.52 -5.26
C LEU A 129 -4.86 3.21 -4.85
N ASN A 130 -3.55 3.23 -4.88
CA ASN A 130 -2.71 2.07 -4.59
C ASN A 130 -2.23 2.12 -3.13
N ASP A 131 -2.67 1.17 -2.32
CA ASP A 131 -2.33 1.13 -0.90
C ASP A 131 -1.10 0.27 -0.55
N SER A 132 -0.70 -0.69 -1.40
CA SER A 132 0.30 -1.71 -1.01
C SER A 132 1.15 -2.27 -2.16
N ALA A 133 0.84 -1.97 -3.43
CA ALA A 133 1.66 -2.43 -4.55
C ALA A 133 2.88 -1.52 -4.72
N VAL A 134 4.06 -2.11 -4.52
CA VAL A 134 5.29 -1.35 -4.24
C VAL A 134 6.35 -1.45 -5.33
N ASP A 135 5.99 -1.87 -6.54
CA ASP A 135 6.93 -1.80 -7.66
C ASP A 135 7.31 -0.33 -7.94
N PRO A 136 8.62 0.01 -7.94
CA PRO A 136 9.07 1.38 -8.19
C PRO A 136 8.67 1.94 -9.54
N ASP A 137 8.48 1.10 -10.57
CA ASP A 137 8.11 1.56 -11.90
C ASP A 137 6.74 2.27 -11.94
N LEU A 138 5.85 1.95 -11.00
CA LEU A 138 4.54 2.61 -10.87
C LEU A 138 4.62 4.13 -10.61
N THR A 139 5.73 4.62 -10.10
CA THR A 139 6.00 6.06 -9.87
C THR A 139 7.28 6.52 -10.56
N ASN A 140 7.79 5.73 -11.52
CA ASN A 140 8.92 6.02 -12.39
C ASN A 140 8.52 5.83 -13.86
N SER A 141 9.09 4.81 -14.53
CA SER A 141 8.95 4.57 -15.97
C SER A 141 7.51 4.28 -16.43
N LYS A 142 6.63 3.84 -15.52
CA LYS A 142 5.21 3.50 -15.75
C LYS A 142 4.26 4.39 -14.95
N CYS A 143 4.71 5.58 -14.55
CA CYS A 143 3.86 6.49 -13.80
C CYS A 143 2.67 6.97 -14.64
N SER A 144 1.55 7.17 -13.97
CA SER A 144 0.31 7.71 -14.52
C SER A 144 -0.20 8.84 -13.63
N TYR A 145 -0.73 9.91 -14.23
CA TYR A 145 -1.40 10.99 -13.50
C TYR A 145 -2.59 10.51 -12.66
N TRP A 146 -3.21 9.40 -13.04
CA TRP A 146 -4.39 8.86 -12.41
C TRP A 146 -4.10 7.84 -11.30
N HIS A 147 -2.81 7.55 -11.04
CA HIS A 147 -2.35 6.62 -10.02
C HIS A 147 -1.72 7.35 -8.85
N PHE A 148 -2.19 7.07 -7.62
CA PHE A 148 -1.67 7.61 -6.36
C PHE A 148 -1.25 6.46 -5.44
N ARG A 149 0.03 6.44 -5.02
CA ARG A 149 0.55 5.39 -4.16
C ARG A 149 0.75 5.86 -2.71
N PHE A 150 0.16 5.12 -1.77
CA PHE A 150 0.14 5.43 -0.35
C PHE A 150 1.13 4.64 0.49
N ASP A 151 1.75 3.60 -0.05
CA ASP A 151 2.89 2.90 0.58
C ASP A 151 4.23 3.37 -0.03
N ALA A 152 5.32 3.28 0.72
CA ALA A 152 6.66 3.46 0.19
C ALA A 152 7.02 2.30 -0.75
N ASP A 153 7.72 2.59 -1.83
CA ASP A 153 8.08 1.55 -2.79
C ASP A 153 9.24 0.66 -2.32
N THR A 154 9.48 -0.39 -3.11
CA THR A 154 10.53 -1.38 -2.83
C THR A 154 11.91 -0.73 -2.71
N SER A 155 12.22 0.27 -3.53
CA SER A 155 13.53 0.94 -3.51
C SER A 155 13.70 1.81 -2.27
N MET A 156 12.66 2.53 -1.87
CA MET A 156 12.64 3.36 -0.65
C MET A 156 12.79 2.50 0.60
N LYS A 157 12.00 1.42 0.69
CA LYS A 157 12.09 0.48 1.81
C LYS A 157 13.44 -0.20 1.85
N MET A 158 13.99 -0.60 0.70
CA MET A 158 15.32 -1.23 0.63
C MET A 158 16.42 -0.26 1.02
N GLU A 159 16.33 1.01 0.65
CA GLU A 159 17.31 2.03 1.04
C GLU A 159 17.38 2.20 2.57
N ALA A 160 16.23 2.23 3.23
CA ALA A 160 16.13 2.29 4.69
C ALA A 160 16.62 0.97 5.34
N MET A 161 16.22 -0.18 4.80
CA MET A 161 16.66 -1.51 5.26
C MET A 161 18.18 -1.66 5.14
N ALA A 162 18.76 -1.30 4.01
CA ALA A 162 20.20 -1.36 3.79
C ALA A 162 20.98 -0.41 4.71
N SER A 163 20.41 0.76 5.05
CA SER A 163 20.98 1.67 6.05
C SER A 163 20.99 1.06 7.45
N PHE A 164 20.00 0.24 7.79
CA PHE A 164 19.99 -0.52 9.04
C PHE A 164 21.01 -1.66 9.01
N ILE A 165 21.02 -2.45 7.93
CA ILE A 165 21.98 -3.56 7.74
C ILE A 165 23.43 -3.05 7.75
N ALA A 166 23.68 -1.84 7.27
CA ALA A 166 25.02 -1.24 7.30
C ALA A 166 25.63 -1.11 8.71
N LYS A 167 24.76 -1.06 9.73
CA LYS A 167 25.15 -0.99 11.14
C LYS A 167 25.20 -2.36 11.83
N GLN A 168 25.02 -3.46 11.09
CA GLN A 168 24.99 -4.83 11.60
C GLN A 168 26.24 -5.60 11.15
N PRO A 169 27.36 -5.58 11.92
CA PRO A 169 28.63 -6.15 11.48
C PRO A 169 28.62 -7.68 11.38
N ASP A 170 27.68 -8.33 11.99
CA ASP A 170 27.47 -9.78 12.00
C ASP A 170 26.79 -10.31 10.72
N ILE A 171 26.21 -9.45 9.89
CA ILE A 171 25.65 -9.83 8.58
C ILE A 171 26.78 -9.86 7.55
N LYS A 172 27.06 -11.04 6.97
CA LYS A 172 28.14 -11.28 6.00
C LYS A 172 27.67 -11.97 4.73
N LYS A 173 26.69 -12.88 4.83
CA LYS A 173 26.26 -13.75 3.74
C LYS A 173 24.75 -13.66 3.55
N VAL A 174 24.34 -12.98 2.49
CA VAL A 174 22.95 -12.71 2.20
C VAL A 174 22.43 -13.62 1.09
N TYR A 175 21.27 -14.23 1.33
CA TYR A 175 20.48 -14.97 0.36
C TYR A 175 19.19 -14.21 0.03
N PHE A 176 18.84 -14.12 -1.24
CA PHE A 176 17.55 -13.57 -1.66
C PHE A 176 16.58 -14.70 -1.99
N LEU A 177 15.42 -14.73 -1.33
CA LEU A 177 14.34 -15.65 -1.67
C LEU A 177 13.04 -14.88 -1.83
N ASN A 178 12.53 -14.81 -3.05
CA ASN A 178 11.40 -13.93 -3.38
C ASN A 178 10.36 -14.62 -4.25
N GLN A 179 9.14 -14.08 -4.24
CA GLN A 179 8.07 -14.46 -5.14
C GLN A 179 8.43 -14.04 -6.58
N ASN A 180 8.19 -14.94 -7.56
CA ASN A 180 8.48 -14.69 -8.98
C ASN A 180 7.42 -13.79 -9.63
N TYR A 181 7.49 -12.50 -9.36
CA TYR A 181 6.71 -11.43 -10.00
C TYR A 181 7.44 -10.09 -9.85
N SER A 182 6.86 -9.02 -10.37
CA SER A 182 7.56 -7.73 -10.49
C SER A 182 8.20 -7.25 -9.18
N HIS A 183 7.48 -7.25 -8.04
CA HIS A 183 8.04 -6.86 -6.75
C HIS A 183 9.22 -7.73 -6.31
N GLY A 184 9.13 -9.06 -6.44
CA GLY A 184 10.22 -9.96 -6.04
C GLY A 184 11.51 -9.72 -6.82
N HIS A 185 11.42 -9.44 -8.12
CA HIS A 185 12.56 -9.03 -8.96
C HIS A 185 13.14 -7.69 -8.50
N GLN A 186 12.29 -6.73 -8.14
CA GLN A 186 12.74 -5.42 -7.66
C GLN A 186 13.44 -5.52 -6.28
N VAL A 187 12.99 -6.42 -5.39
CA VAL A 187 13.67 -6.68 -4.10
C VAL A 187 15.10 -7.15 -4.32
N VAL A 188 15.31 -8.09 -5.24
CA VAL A 188 16.66 -8.57 -5.58
C VAL A 188 17.52 -7.45 -6.16
N LYS A 189 17.00 -6.75 -7.16
CA LYS A 189 17.71 -5.64 -7.83
C LYS A 189 18.14 -4.58 -6.85
N PHE A 190 17.20 -3.95 -6.15
CA PHE A 190 17.51 -2.85 -5.22
C PHE A 190 18.27 -3.33 -3.98
N GLY A 191 18.06 -4.59 -3.56
CA GLY A 191 18.83 -5.20 -2.48
C GLY A 191 20.31 -5.30 -2.80
N LYS A 192 20.64 -5.84 -3.97
CA LYS A 192 22.03 -5.91 -4.44
C LYS A 192 22.64 -4.52 -4.63
N GLU A 193 21.94 -3.61 -5.30
CA GLU A 193 22.41 -2.23 -5.52
C GLU A 193 22.71 -1.49 -4.21
N ALA A 194 21.76 -1.49 -3.26
CA ALA A 194 21.90 -0.77 -2.00
C ALA A 194 22.97 -1.37 -1.09
N LEU A 195 23.02 -2.71 -0.99
CA LEU A 195 24.02 -3.39 -0.15
C LEU A 195 25.42 -3.32 -0.73
N THR A 196 25.60 -3.47 -2.04
CA THR A 196 26.92 -3.28 -2.68
C THR A 196 27.47 -1.88 -2.40
N ARG A 197 26.62 -0.86 -2.40
CA ARG A 197 27.03 0.52 -2.11
C ARG A 197 27.35 0.75 -0.63
N LYS A 198 26.55 0.18 0.29
CA LYS A 198 26.64 0.47 1.74
C LYS A 198 27.47 -0.55 2.52
N ARG A 199 27.58 -1.78 2.05
CA ARG A 199 28.26 -2.91 2.66
C ARG A 199 28.91 -3.80 1.61
N PRO A 200 29.97 -3.30 0.92
CA PRO A 200 30.66 -4.03 -0.14
C PRO A 200 31.34 -5.31 0.35
N ASP A 201 31.44 -5.50 1.67
CA ASP A 201 31.94 -6.71 2.31
C ASP A 201 30.92 -7.85 2.38
N ILE A 202 29.64 -7.60 2.12
CA ILE A 202 28.58 -8.62 2.11
C ILE A 202 28.69 -9.47 0.84
N GLN A 203 28.67 -10.80 1.04
CA GLN A 203 28.62 -11.79 -0.03
C GLN A 203 27.16 -12.14 -0.35
N PHE A 204 26.77 -12.06 -1.61
CA PHE A 204 25.50 -12.61 -2.07
C PHE A 204 25.71 -14.09 -2.41
N VAL A 205 25.24 -14.98 -1.51
CA VAL A 205 25.54 -16.43 -1.56
C VAL A 205 24.45 -17.23 -2.25
N GLY A 206 23.36 -16.61 -2.69
CA GLY A 206 22.30 -17.26 -3.47
C GLY A 206 21.11 -16.35 -3.72
N GLU A 207 20.33 -16.79 -4.71
CA GLU A 207 19.10 -16.15 -5.15
C GLU A 207 18.15 -17.21 -5.73
N ASP A 208 16.93 -17.24 -5.23
CA ASP A 208 15.84 -18.04 -5.81
C ASP A 208 14.56 -17.20 -5.91
N LEU A 209 13.80 -17.50 -6.95
CA LEU A 209 12.43 -17.02 -7.14
C LEU A 209 11.49 -18.22 -7.13
N HIS A 210 10.39 -18.12 -6.40
CA HIS A 210 9.37 -19.17 -6.35
C HIS A 210 8.03 -18.67 -6.90
N PRO A 211 7.16 -19.56 -7.43
CA PRO A 211 5.85 -19.16 -7.93
C PRO A 211 4.99 -18.48 -6.88
N LEU A 212 4.50 -17.28 -7.19
CA LEU A 212 3.63 -16.47 -6.31
C LEU A 212 2.34 -17.24 -5.97
N ALA A 213 2.05 -17.39 -4.68
CA ALA A 213 0.84 -18.03 -4.15
C ALA A 213 0.63 -19.50 -4.61
N GLN A 214 1.68 -20.20 -5.01
CA GLN A 214 1.60 -21.59 -5.47
C GLN A 214 2.53 -22.52 -4.70
N THR A 215 3.57 -22.00 -4.04
CA THR A 215 4.52 -22.79 -3.28
C THR A 215 3.92 -23.19 -1.94
N ARG A 216 3.77 -24.48 -1.70
CA ARG A 216 3.23 -25.04 -0.44
C ARG A 216 4.31 -25.60 0.48
N ASP A 217 5.45 -25.99 -0.09
CA ASP A 217 6.60 -26.52 0.64
C ASP A 217 7.85 -25.66 0.37
N PHE A 218 8.36 -25.04 1.42
CA PHE A 218 9.58 -24.24 1.37
C PHE A 218 10.82 -25.00 1.90
N ALA A 219 10.70 -26.23 2.36
CA ALA A 219 11.84 -27.01 2.89
C ALA A 219 13.00 -27.12 1.87
N PRO A 220 12.78 -27.34 0.54
CA PRO A 220 13.86 -27.36 -0.43
C PRO A 220 14.62 -26.02 -0.55
N TYR A 221 13.92 -24.89 -0.42
CA TYR A 221 14.56 -23.57 -0.42
C TYR A 221 15.38 -23.36 0.86
N ILE A 222 14.86 -23.77 2.03
CA ILE A 222 15.60 -23.69 3.29
C ILE A 222 16.86 -24.58 3.25
N ALA A 223 16.79 -25.76 2.61
CA ALA A 223 17.96 -26.61 2.43
C ALA A 223 19.05 -25.90 1.59
N LYS A 224 18.69 -25.22 0.49
CA LYS A 224 19.63 -24.41 -0.31
C LYS A 224 20.22 -23.26 0.50
N ILE A 225 19.40 -22.51 1.25
CA ILE A 225 19.82 -21.40 2.10
C ILE A 225 20.86 -21.88 3.12
N LYS A 226 20.60 -23.00 3.79
CA LYS A 226 21.55 -23.61 4.75
C LYS A 226 22.83 -24.05 4.08
N ALA A 227 22.75 -24.72 2.91
CA ALA A 227 23.90 -25.20 2.17
C ALA A 227 24.80 -24.05 1.66
N SER A 228 24.22 -22.88 1.36
CA SER A 228 24.97 -21.69 0.96
C SER A 228 25.73 -21.01 2.12
N GLY A 229 25.45 -21.41 3.37
CA GLY A 229 25.97 -20.79 4.58
C GLY A 229 25.48 -19.36 4.81
N ALA A 230 24.30 -19.00 4.27
CA ALA A 230 23.69 -17.69 4.48
C ALA A 230 23.38 -17.45 5.96
N ASP A 231 23.79 -16.33 6.50
CA ASP A 231 23.43 -15.85 7.84
C ASP A 231 22.16 -15.00 7.83
N THR A 232 21.80 -14.51 6.64
CA THR A 232 20.67 -13.59 6.46
C THR A 232 19.90 -13.90 5.18
N VAL A 233 18.58 -13.86 5.26
CA VAL A 233 17.66 -13.91 4.13
C VAL A 233 16.96 -12.57 3.96
N ILE A 234 16.96 -12.03 2.74
CA ILE A 234 16.14 -10.87 2.37
C ILE A 234 15.01 -11.34 1.49
N THR A 235 13.77 -11.03 1.90
CA THR A 235 12.58 -11.50 1.21
C THR A 235 11.48 -10.44 1.13
N GLY A 236 10.90 -10.28 -0.06
CA GLY A 236 9.68 -9.53 -0.31
C GLY A 236 8.41 -10.37 -0.21
N ASN A 237 8.51 -11.62 0.19
CA ASN A 237 7.36 -12.50 0.36
C ASN A 237 6.32 -11.89 1.31
N TRP A 238 5.05 -12.17 1.07
CA TRP A 238 3.94 -11.71 1.90
C TRP A 238 2.84 -12.76 1.98
N GLY A 239 1.94 -12.60 2.98
CA GLY A 239 0.85 -13.53 3.23
C GLY A 239 1.33 -14.96 3.46
N SER A 240 0.61 -15.94 2.94
CA SER A 240 0.93 -17.36 3.15
C SER A 240 2.32 -17.78 2.63
N ASP A 241 2.84 -17.12 1.58
CA ASP A 241 4.19 -17.47 1.10
C ASP A 241 5.27 -17.11 2.15
N LEU A 242 5.12 -15.97 2.84
CA LEU A 242 6.02 -15.61 3.94
C LEU A 242 5.80 -16.52 5.16
N SER A 243 4.55 -16.75 5.53
CA SER A 243 4.20 -17.61 6.67
C SER A 243 4.75 -19.04 6.50
N LEU A 244 4.59 -19.63 5.32
CA LEU A 244 5.11 -20.96 5.00
C LEU A 244 6.64 -20.99 4.95
N LEU A 245 7.28 -19.94 4.41
CA LEU A 245 8.73 -19.82 4.42
C LEU A 245 9.29 -19.80 5.87
N ILE A 246 8.72 -18.97 6.73
CA ILE A 246 9.16 -18.88 8.14
C ILE A 246 8.91 -20.18 8.88
N LYS A 247 7.74 -20.80 8.67
CA LYS A 247 7.44 -22.11 9.24
C LYS A 247 8.49 -23.15 8.83
N ALA A 248 8.77 -23.27 7.52
CA ALA A 248 9.79 -24.20 7.01
C ALA A 248 11.19 -23.90 7.58
N ALA A 249 11.55 -22.62 7.73
CA ALA A 249 12.81 -22.22 8.34
C ALA A 249 12.92 -22.72 9.80
N ASN A 250 11.86 -22.55 10.58
CA ASN A 250 11.81 -23.02 11.97
C ASN A 250 11.89 -24.56 12.06
N GLU A 251 11.12 -25.27 11.24
CA GLU A 251 11.06 -26.74 11.23
C GLU A 251 12.38 -27.38 10.75
N ASN A 252 13.10 -26.71 9.87
CA ASN A 252 14.40 -27.20 9.35
C ASN A 252 15.62 -26.60 10.06
N GLY A 253 15.42 -25.93 11.22
CA GLY A 253 16.50 -25.45 12.07
C GLY A 253 17.39 -24.38 11.42
N TYR A 254 16.84 -23.52 10.56
CA TYR A 254 17.53 -22.35 10.09
C TYR A 254 17.43 -21.23 11.13
N THR A 255 18.56 -20.74 11.62
CA THR A 255 18.65 -19.75 12.70
C THR A 255 19.11 -18.36 12.23
N GLY A 256 19.37 -18.17 10.95
CA GLY A 256 19.77 -16.87 10.38
C GLY A 256 18.66 -15.81 10.47
N LYS A 257 19.06 -14.56 10.20
CA LYS A 257 18.15 -13.42 10.20
C LYS A 257 17.26 -13.39 8.95
N PHE A 258 16.06 -12.84 9.11
CA PHE A 258 15.16 -12.50 8.01
C PHE A 258 14.93 -11.00 7.98
N PHE A 259 15.14 -10.36 6.84
CA PHE A 259 14.73 -8.99 6.58
C PHE A 259 13.57 -9.02 5.61
N THR A 260 12.43 -8.49 6.05
CA THR A 260 11.13 -8.63 5.37
C THR A 260 10.46 -7.29 5.13
N TYR A 261 9.48 -7.29 4.26
CA TYR A 261 8.58 -6.15 4.01
C TYR A 261 7.23 -6.32 4.74
N TYR A 262 6.84 -7.56 5.07
CA TYR A 262 5.45 -7.88 5.40
C TYR A 262 5.29 -8.88 6.55
N ALA A 263 6.23 -8.92 7.51
CA ALA A 263 6.16 -9.82 8.67
C ALA A 263 4.94 -9.60 9.58
N GLY A 264 4.32 -8.41 9.52
CA GLY A 264 3.10 -8.09 10.27
C GLY A 264 1.79 -8.45 9.55
N VAL A 265 1.83 -8.93 8.30
CA VAL A 265 0.61 -9.25 7.55
C VAL A 265 -0.06 -10.49 8.13
N THR A 266 -1.40 -10.49 8.14
CA THR A 266 -2.28 -11.55 8.64
C THR A 266 -1.77 -12.97 8.36
N GLY A 267 -1.68 -13.78 9.41
CA GLY A 267 -1.17 -15.15 9.42
C GLY A 267 0.35 -15.26 9.61
N THR A 268 1.12 -14.21 9.34
CA THR A 268 2.58 -14.24 9.55
C THR A 268 2.97 -14.12 11.02
N PRO A 269 2.38 -13.25 11.85
CA PRO A 269 2.65 -13.21 13.28
C PRO A 269 2.53 -14.59 13.97
N THR A 270 1.46 -15.33 13.68
CA THR A 270 1.28 -16.71 14.18
C THR A 270 2.39 -17.65 13.72
N ALA A 271 2.79 -17.58 12.44
CA ALA A 271 3.86 -18.42 11.89
C ALA A 271 5.24 -18.10 12.48
N LEU A 272 5.50 -16.82 12.79
CA LEU A 272 6.73 -16.38 13.46
C LEU A 272 6.86 -16.99 14.86
N GLY A 273 5.79 -16.92 15.64
CA GLY A 273 5.78 -17.40 17.03
C GLY A 273 6.99 -16.90 17.82
N ASN A 274 7.42 -17.66 18.82
CA ASN A 274 8.61 -17.34 19.62
C ASN A 274 9.92 -17.52 18.82
N ASN A 275 9.94 -18.38 17.80
CA ASN A 275 11.14 -18.71 17.04
C ASN A 275 11.63 -17.56 16.16
N GLY A 276 10.77 -16.59 15.83
CA GLY A 276 11.13 -15.38 15.11
C GLY A 276 11.80 -14.31 15.97
N ALA A 277 11.80 -14.45 17.29
CA ALA A 277 12.28 -13.43 18.22
C ALA A 277 13.74 -13.05 17.97
N GLY A 278 14.00 -11.73 17.86
CA GLY A 278 15.34 -11.16 17.68
C GLY A 278 15.97 -11.38 16.31
N ARG A 279 15.31 -12.13 15.39
CA ARG A 279 15.88 -12.47 14.09
C ARG A 279 15.01 -12.18 12.88
N VAL A 280 13.74 -11.84 13.06
CA VAL A 280 12.88 -11.39 11.97
C VAL A 280 12.67 -9.89 12.07
N TYR A 281 13.08 -9.18 11.02
CA TYR A 281 12.99 -7.74 10.90
C TYR A 281 12.01 -7.36 9.80
N GLN A 282 11.32 -6.23 9.97
CA GLN A 282 10.41 -5.68 8.98
C GLN A 282 10.70 -4.21 8.74
N ILE A 283 10.73 -3.80 7.49
CA ILE A 283 10.68 -2.39 7.08
C ILE A 283 9.25 -2.03 6.66
N ALA A 284 8.65 -1.04 7.32
CA ALA A 284 7.29 -0.58 7.01
C ALA A 284 7.10 0.87 7.41
N TYR A 285 6.01 1.50 6.93
CA TYR A 285 5.63 2.87 7.28
C TYR A 285 4.85 2.97 8.62
N ASN A 286 4.55 1.86 9.24
CA ASN A 286 3.92 1.76 10.56
C ASN A 286 4.34 0.48 11.30
N HIS A 287 4.01 0.42 12.57
CA HIS A 287 4.09 -0.76 13.41
C HIS A 287 2.84 -0.82 14.31
N TYR A 288 2.62 -1.93 15.00
CA TYR A 288 1.39 -2.12 15.80
C TYR A 288 1.25 -1.19 17.02
N ASN A 289 2.33 -0.62 17.49
CA ASN A 289 2.37 0.21 18.70
C ASN A 289 2.65 1.68 18.37
N MET A 290 1.87 2.27 17.44
CA MET A 290 2.02 3.68 17.03
C MET A 290 1.57 4.67 18.11
N GLY A 291 0.77 4.22 19.07
CA GLY A 291 0.21 5.07 20.11
C GLY A 291 -1.02 5.89 19.67
N GLY A 292 -1.57 6.63 20.63
CA GLY A 292 -2.61 7.62 20.36
C GLY A 292 -3.86 7.06 19.69
N GLN A 293 -4.30 7.70 18.61
CA GLN A 293 -5.52 7.33 17.89
C GLN A 293 -5.41 5.94 17.23
N MET A 294 -4.20 5.53 16.83
CA MET A 294 -4.00 4.21 16.22
C MET A 294 -4.33 3.07 17.20
N ASP A 295 -3.90 3.20 18.45
CA ASP A 295 -4.18 2.19 19.48
C ASP A 295 -5.68 2.12 19.78
N ALA A 296 -6.37 3.26 19.81
CA ALA A 296 -7.82 3.30 20.00
C ALA A 296 -8.55 2.61 18.83
N TRP A 297 -8.18 2.89 17.60
CA TRP A 297 -8.75 2.24 16.42
C TRP A 297 -8.44 0.75 16.36
N MET A 298 -7.23 0.35 16.71
CA MET A 298 -6.86 -1.07 16.76
C MET A 298 -7.72 -1.84 17.78
N LYS A 299 -7.94 -1.26 18.96
CA LYS A 299 -8.82 -1.83 19.98
C LYS A 299 -10.26 -1.98 19.49
N GLU A 300 -10.82 -0.93 18.91
CA GLU A 300 -12.17 -0.95 18.35
C GLU A 300 -12.31 -1.97 17.21
N PHE A 301 -11.32 -2.02 16.32
CA PHE A 301 -11.27 -2.98 15.21
C PHE A 301 -11.25 -4.42 15.72
N ASN A 302 -10.39 -4.70 16.68
CA ASN A 302 -10.28 -6.02 17.29
C ASN A 302 -11.59 -6.42 17.99
N GLN A 303 -12.26 -5.51 18.70
CA GLN A 303 -13.58 -5.75 19.30
C GLN A 303 -14.65 -6.06 18.26
N LYS A 304 -14.65 -5.35 17.10
CA LYS A 304 -15.65 -5.51 16.05
C LYS A 304 -15.46 -6.78 15.22
N TYR A 305 -14.21 -7.11 14.87
CA TYR A 305 -13.89 -8.15 13.89
C TYR A 305 -13.16 -9.37 14.47
N ASN A 306 -12.72 -9.32 15.73
CA ASN A 306 -11.77 -10.28 16.34
C ASN A 306 -10.55 -10.51 15.43
N ASP A 307 -9.99 -9.44 14.90
CA ASP A 307 -8.93 -9.41 13.90
C ASP A 307 -8.04 -8.18 14.14
N ASP A 308 -6.88 -8.12 13.48
CA ASP A 308 -5.96 -6.99 13.55
C ASP A 308 -5.89 -6.31 12.18
N PHE A 309 -5.89 -4.99 12.11
CA PHE A 309 -5.58 -4.35 10.85
C PHE A 309 -4.08 -4.03 10.75
N TYR A 310 -3.48 -4.44 9.65
CA TYR A 310 -2.07 -4.17 9.37
C TYR A 310 -1.87 -2.93 8.49
N THR A 311 -2.79 -2.67 7.57
CA THR A 311 -2.60 -1.73 6.46
C THR A 311 -2.99 -0.30 6.84
N GLY A 312 -2.08 0.44 7.49
CA GLY A 312 -2.29 1.85 7.86
C GLY A 312 -2.41 2.81 6.66
N SER A 313 -1.97 2.43 5.46
CA SER A 313 -2.21 3.19 4.21
C SER A 313 -3.70 3.35 3.88
N THR A 314 -4.56 2.45 4.37
CA THR A 314 -6.02 2.59 4.29
C THR A 314 -6.49 3.91 4.92
N ILE A 315 -5.97 4.24 6.11
CA ILE A 315 -6.28 5.49 6.81
C ILE A 315 -5.91 6.69 5.94
N ARG A 316 -4.71 6.66 5.38
CA ARG A 316 -4.18 7.76 4.54
C ARG A 316 -4.99 7.98 3.27
N ILE A 317 -5.52 6.94 2.65
CA ILE A 317 -6.42 7.08 1.50
C ILE A 317 -7.63 7.93 1.89
N PHE A 318 -8.29 7.64 3.00
CA PHE A 318 -9.45 8.43 3.45
C PHE A 318 -9.07 9.84 3.90
N GLU A 319 -7.95 10.00 4.60
CA GLU A 319 -7.43 11.32 5.00
C GLU A 319 -7.16 12.21 3.78
N PHE A 320 -6.45 11.67 2.78
CA PHE A 320 -6.13 12.40 1.55
C PHE A 320 -7.35 12.69 0.69
N LEU A 321 -8.24 11.71 0.51
CA LEU A 321 -9.48 11.93 -0.25
C LEU A 321 -10.35 13.00 0.41
N GLY A 322 -10.58 12.92 1.72
CA GLY A 322 -11.37 13.91 2.43
C GLY A 322 -10.78 15.32 2.33
N ALA A 323 -9.46 15.45 2.49
CA ALA A 323 -8.76 16.73 2.38
C ALA A 323 -8.75 17.25 0.94
N ALA A 324 -8.51 16.38 -0.07
CA ALA A 324 -8.50 16.76 -1.47
C ALA A 324 -9.89 17.17 -1.98
N MET A 325 -10.95 16.44 -1.59
CA MET A 325 -12.32 16.77 -1.94
C MET A 325 -12.77 18.10 -1.31
N ALA A 326 -12.38 18.37 -0.06
CA ALA A 326 -12.63 19.65 0.60
C ALA A 326 -11.90 20.81 -0.11
N LYS A 327 -10.62 20.63 -0.46
CA LYS A 327 -9.82 21.60 -1.22
C LYS A 327 -10.38 21.85 -2.62
N ALA A 328 -10.78 20.79 -3.33
CA ALA A 328 -11.37 20.85 -4.66
C ALA A 328 -12.82 21.35 -4.64
N LYS A 329 -13.50 21.32 -3.49
CA LYS A 329 -14.95 21.51 -3.35
C LYS A 329 -15.74 20.62 -4.30
N SER A 330 -15.29 19.39 -4.51
CA SER A 330 -15.83 18.46 -5.50
C SER A 330 -15.41 17.04 -5.20
N THR A 331 -16.25 16.08 -5.62
CA THR A 331 -15.93 14.64 -5.67
C THR A 331 -15.50 14.19 -7.08
N ASP A 332 -15.41 15.12 -8.04
CA ASP A 332 -14.96 14.81 -9.40
C ASP A 332 -13.48 14.38 -9.41
N PRO A 333 -13.14 13.20 -9.99
CA PRO A 333 -11.78 12.66 -9.99
C PRO A 333 -10.71 13.57 -10.56
N VAL A 334 -11.02 14.37 -11.59
CA VAL A 334 -10.05 15.31 -12.19
C VAL A 334 -9.66 16.39 -11.19
N LYS A 335 -10.67 17.00 -10.56
CA LYS A 335 -10.47 18.06 -9.56
C LYS A 335 -9.80 17.50 -8.29
N VAL A 336 -10.18 16.31 -7.87
CA VAL A 336 -9.60 15.63 -6.70
C VAL A 336 -8.14 15.27 -6.94
N ALA A 337 -7.79 14.73 -8.12
CA ALA A 337 -6.41 14.44 -8.50
C ALA A 337 -5.53 15.70 -8.45
N ALA A 338 -5.99 16.79 -9.07
CA ALA A 338 -5.27 18.07 -9.06
C ALA A 338 -5.10 18.62 -7.62
N ALA A 339 -6.13 18.47 -6.77
CA ALA A 339 -6.07 18.91 -5.38
C ALA A 339 -5.12 18.05 -4.54
N MET A 340 -4.94 16.78 -4.89
CA MET A 340 -4.07 15.84 -4.18
C MET A 340 -2.59 16.05 -4.48
N GLU A 341 -2.23 16.62 -5.65
CA GLU A 341 -0.84 16.94 -5.98
C GLU A 341 -0.23 17.92 -4.97
N GLY A 342 0.88 17.52 -4.35
CA GLY A 342 1.59 18.31 -3.35
C GLY A 342 0.85 18.47 -2.02
N LEU A 343 -0.29 17.80 -1.85
CA LEU A 343 -1.08 17.88 -0.63
C LEU A 343 -0.30 17.29 0.55
N THR A 344 -0.25 18.05 1.66
CA THR A 344 0.28 17.60 2.94
C THR A 344 -0.89 17.35 3.90
N VAL A 345 -0.83 16.22 4.60
CA VAL A 345 -1.84 15.81 5.57
C VAL A 345 -1.13 15.40 6.87
N LYS A 346 -1.70 15.79 8.02
CA LYS A 346 -1.29 15.28 9.32
C LYS A 346 -1.95 13.92 9.53
N SER A 347 -1.15 12.86 9.45
CA SER A 347 -1.58 11.48 9.62
C SER A 347 -1.15 10.93 10.99
N PHE A 348 -1.40 9.65 11.26
CA PHE A 348 -1.14 8.99 12.53
C PHE A 348 0.34 8.97 12.96
N ASN A 349 1.28 9.15 12.06
CA ASN A 349 2.72 9.19 12.33
C ASN A 349 3.40 10.50 11.88
N GLY A 350 2.68 11.61 11.91
CA GLY A 350 3.19 12.92 11.55
C GLY A 350 2.69 13.43 10.20
N GLU A 351 3.36 14.47 9.69
CA GLU A 351 3.02 15.01 8.38
C GLU A 351 3.53 14.12 7.26
N VAL A 352 2.66 13.85 6.29
CA VAL A 352 2.96 13.10 5.08
C VAL A 352 2.51 13.90 3.86
N GLN A 353 3.26 13.79 2.75
CA GLN A 353 3.02 14.59 1.56
C GLN A 353 2.92 13.72 0.32
N MET A 354 1.88 13.93 -0.49
CA MET A 354 1.78 13.37 -1.84
C MET A 354 2.68 14.16 -2.78
N ARG A 355 3.72 13.54 -3.32
CA ARG A 355 4.63 14.22 -4.25
C ARG A 355 3.88 14.63 -5.52
N LYS A 356 4.16 15.84 -6.00
CA LYS A 356 3.51 16.39 -7.20
C LYS A 356 4.00 15.75 -8.50
N ASN A 357 5.25 15.31 -8.52
CA ASN A 357 5.91 14.87 -9.75
C ASN A 357 5.64 13.42 -10.13
N ASP A 358 5.19 12.58 -9.19
CA ASP A 358 4.99 11.14 -9.44
C ASP A 358 3.87 10.50 -8.62
N HIS A 359 3.16 11.26 -7.79
CA HIS A 359 2.07 10.81 -6.92
C HIS A 359 2.47 9.69 -5.94
N GLN A 360 3.73 9.71 -5.51
CA GLN A 360 4.22 8.88 -4.42
C GLN A 360 4.06 9.59 -3.08
N LEU A 361 3.48 8.93 -2.09
CA LEU A 361 3.41 9.45 -0.73
C LEU A 361 4.80 9.42 -0.08
N GLN A 362 5.26 10.58 0.41
CA GLN A 362 6.42 10.71 1.28
C GLN A 362 6.00 10.52 2.73
N GLN A 363 6.68 9.64 3.44
CA GLN A 363 6.31 9.18 4.75
C GLN A 363 7.50 8.61 5.52
N PRO A 364 7.50 8.63 6.87
CA PRO A 364 8.54 7.97 7.63
C PRO A 364 8.47 6.46 7.48
N LEU A 365 9.60 5.78 7.65
CA LEU A 365 9.71 4.33 7.66
C LEU A 365 10.31 3.85 8.99
N TYR A 366 9.90 2.67 9.41
CA TYR A 366 10.35 2.04 10.65
C TYR A 366 10.97 0.68 10.34
N MET A 367 12.18 0.45 10.83
CA MET A 367 12.71 -0.90 10.96
C MET A 367 12.25 -1.45 12.31
N SER A 368 11.52 -2.54 12.30
CA SER A 368 11.05 -3.22 13.51
C SER A 368 11.63 -4.60 13.61
N VAL A 369 11.80 -5.10 14.84
CA VAL A 369 12.21 -6.48 15.13
C VAL A 369 11.06 -7.22 15.80
N TRP A 370 10.87 -8.47 15.46
CA TRP A 370 9.94 -9.35 16.14
C TRP A 370 10.49 -9.74 17.52
N GLN A 371 9.76 -9.40 18.56
CA GLN A 371 10.16 -9.64 19.94
C GLN A 371 8.95 -9.91 20.85
N LYS A 372 9.19 -10.32 22.09
CA LYS A 372 8.14 -10.43 23.10
C LYS A 372 7.51 -9.06 23.35
N ALA A 373 6.18 -9.01 23.41
CA ALA A 373 5.46 -7.81 23.81
C ALA A 373 5.84 -7.43 25.26
N ASP A 374 5.97 -6.14 25.52
CA ASP A 374 6.39 -5.60 26.81
C ASP A 374 5.57 -4.33 27.17
N ALA A 375 5.90 -3.68 28.28
CA ALA A 375 5.20 -2.48 28.72
C ALA A 375 5.34 -1.29 27.75
N LYS A 376 6.42 -1.23 26.97
CA LYS A 376 6.65 -0.17 25.96
C LYS A 376 5.93 -0.46 24.65
N TYR A 377 5.86 -1.74 24.27
CA TYR A 377 5.23 -2.22 23.05
C TYR A 377 4.24 -3.34 23.36
N PRO A 378 3.07 -2.99 23.97
CA PRO A 378 2.16 -3.96 24.54
C PRO A 378 1.27 -4.67 23.55
N TYR A 379 1.04 -4.10 22.36
CA TYR A 379 0.14 -4.72 21.38
C TYR A 379 0.74 -5.98 20.79
N SER A 380 -0.01 -7.06 20.86
CA SER A 380 0.39 -8.38 20.37
C SER A 380 -0.53 -8.85 19.24
N PRO A 381 -0.11 -8.73 17.97
CA PRO A 381 -0.92 -9.18 16.85
C PRO A 381 -1.21 -10.68 16.94
N GLU A 382 -2.42 -11.05 16.51
CA GLU A 382 -2.92 -12.44 16.53
C GLU A 382 -2.80 -13.12 17.91
N LYS A 383 -2.76 -12.33 18.99
CA LYS A 383 -2.65 -12.80 20.38
C LYS A 383 -1.43 -13.70 20.64
N THR A 384 -0.35 -13.49 19.91
CA THR A 384 0.88 -14.32 19.95
C THR A 384 1.75 -14.10 21.19
N GLY A 385 1.50 -13.06 21.97
CA GLY A 385 2.41 -12.62 23.04
C GLY A 385 3.66 -11.88 22.52
N MET A 386 3.75 -11.70 21.20
CA MET A 386 4.89 -11.09 20.49
C MET A 386 4.44 -9.84 19.76
N THR A 387 5.40 -9.01 19.33
CA THR A 387 5.13 -7.78 18.57
C THR A 387 6.28 -7.43 17.64
N LEU A 388 6.03 -6.56 16.66
CA LEU A 388 7.04 -5.85 15.89
C LEU A 388 7.38 -4.53 16.60
N ALA A 389 8.51 -4.50 17.29
CA ALA A 389 8.98 -3.33 18.03
C ALA A 389 9.95 -2.51 17.17
N PRO A 390 9.74 -1.18 16.99
CA PRO A 390 10.62 -0.35 16.19
C PRO A 390 12.01 -0.23 16.85
N VAL A 391 13.06 -0.48 16.04
CA VAL A 391 14.48 -0.37 16.41
C VAL A 391 15.21 0.73 15.65
N ALA A 392 14.61 1.24 14.58
CA ALA A 392 15.07 2.44 13.87
C ALA A 392 13.90 3.13 13.17
N GLU A 393 13.97 4.46 13.08
CA GLU A 393 13.04 5.30 12.35
C GLU A 393 13.81 6.11 11.30
N TYR A 394 13.21 6.23 10.13
CA TYR A 394 13.76 6.97 8.99
C TYR A 394 12.79 8.09 8.61
N PRO A 395 13.21 9.36 8.67
CA PRO A 395 12.40 10.49 8.22
C PRO A 395 12.06 10.40 6.73
N ASN A 396 11.01 11.09 6.31
CA ASN A 396 10.48 11.06 4.94
C ASN A 396 11.57 11.21 3.86
N TYR A 397 12.49 12.18 4.03
CA TYR A 397 13.54 12.48 3.04
C TYR A 397 14.60 11.37 2.92
N VAL A 398 14.86 10.62 3.98
CA VAL A 398 15.88 9.54 3.96
C VAL A 398 15.45 8.35 3.13
N SER A 399 14.14 8.06 3.13
CA SER A 399 13.56 6.98 2.35
C SER A 399 13.10 7.39 0.96
N SER A 400 13.01 8.71 0.66
CA SER A 400 12.56 9.21 -0.63
C SER A 400 13.63 9.05 -1.70
N THR A 401 13.33 8.26 -2.72
CA THR A 401 14.20 8.07 -3.89
C THR A 401 13.85 9.07 -5.00
N PRO A 402 14.82 9.46 -5.84
CA PRO A 402 14.53 10.24 -7.05
C PRO A 402 13.56 9.50 -7.97
N THR A 403 12.78 10.25 -8.74
CA THR A 403 11.88 9.70 -9.75
C THR A 403 12.26 10.12 -11.16
N SER A 404 12.06 9.23 -12.13
CA SER A 404 12.16 9.50 -13.57
C SER A 404 10.78 9.73 -14.21
N CYS A 405 9.73 9.87 -13.41
CA CYS A 405 8.35 10.02 -13.89
C CYS A 405 8.16 11.26 -14.78
N GLN A 406 7.52 11.06 -15.93
CA GLN A 406 7.10 12.09 -16.86
C GLN A 406 5.63 11.90 -17.23
N MET A 407 4.74 11.95 -16.21
CA MET A 407 3.32 11.75 -16.43
C MET A 407 2.68 12.89 -17.21
N LYS A 408 1.72 12.55 -18.08
CA LYS A 408 0.88 13.52 -18.79
C LYS A 408 -0.26 13.95 -17.88
N ARG A 409 -0.37 15.25 -17.65
CA ARG A 409 -1.51 15.82 -16.95
C ARG A 409 -2.64 16.10 -17.93
N PRO A 410 -3.92 15.95 -17.51
CA PRO A 410 -5.04 16.42 -18.32
C PRO A 410 -4.91 17.92 -18.55
N GLY A 411 -5.23 18.38 -19.75
CA GLY A 411 -5.19 19.78 -20.15
C GLY A 411 -6.28 20.62 -19.52
#